data_7f5da18bcbdbdffb01989243bf7f047f
#
_entry.id   7f5da18bcbdbdffb01989243bf7f047f
#
_cell.length_a   1.000
_cell.length_b   1.000
_cell.length_c   1.000
_cell.angle_alpha   90.00
_cell.angle_beta   90.00
_cell.angle_gamma   90.00
#
_symmetry.space_group_name_H-M   'P 1'
#
loop_
_entity.id
_entity.type
_entity.pdbx_description
1 polymer ?
#
loop_
_entity_poly.entity_id
_entity_poly.type
_entity_poly.pdbx_seq_one_letter_code
_entity_poly.pdbx_strand_id
1 'polypeptide(L)'
;STHLPRYNELAPSFFQNGVDEIICLSVNDAFVMNEWAKNQESQNIRLLPDGNGEFTEKLGMLVDKSELGFGKRSWRYSMLVKNGVVEKAFIEPDQPGDPFEVSDADTMLKYINPKAGKPDQVAIFTREGCSFCAKAKEALTKAGLDYVEVPLSHQTRSRIIGAVTGEQTVPQIFINGNYIGGSEALYNYLSN
;
A
#
# COMPACT_ATOMS: atom_id res chain seq x y z
N SER A 1 8.71 -4.83 -0.94
CA SER A 1 8.81 -3.56 -0.21
C SER A 1 7.49 -3.25 0.47
N THR A 2 7.50 -2.87 1.73
CA THR A 2 6.31 -2.49 2.50
C THR A 2 5.97 -1.00 2.37
N HIS A 3 6.96 -0.13 2.11
CA HIS A 3 6.76 1.31 1.95
C HIS A 3 5.88 1.65 0.75
N LEU A 4 6.31 1.26 -0.44
CA LEU A 4 5.70 1.72 -1.69
C LEU A 4 4.21 1.38 -1.80
N PRO A 5 3.76 0.14 -1.53
CA PRO A 5 2.32 -0.18 -1.57
C PRO A 5 1.50 0.65 -0.59
N ARG A 6 1.98 0.83 0.65
CA ARG A 6 1.22 1.58 1.65
C ARG A 6 1.17 3.08 1.37
N TYR A 7 2.27 3.68 0.88
CA TYR A 7 2.23 5.06 0.41
C TYR A 7 1.30 5.25 -0.78
N ASN A 8 1.25 4.29 -1.71
CA ASN A 8 0.34 4.34 -2.85
C ASN A 8 -1.13 4.23 -2.42
N GLU A 9 -1.43 3.36 -1.47
CA GLU A 9 -2.77 3.20 -0.90
C GLU A 9 -3.24 4.47 -0.17
N LEU A 10 -2.35 5.09 0.63
CA LEU A 10 -2.65 6.31 1.38
C LEU A 10 -2.49 7.61 0.57
N ALA A 11 -2.07 7.54 -0.69
CA ALA A 11 -1.82 8.72 -1.51
C ALA A 11 -3.02 9.68 -1.59
N PRO A 12 -4.28 9.22 -1.76
CA PRO A 12 -5.44 10.12 -1.73
C PRO A 12 -5.55 10.88 -0.40
N SER A 13 -5.26 10.23 0.74
CA SER A 13 -5.28 10.89 2.05
C SER A 13 -4.15 11.91 2.18
N PHE A 14 -2.96 11.64 1.66
CA PHE A 14 -1.87 12.60 1.60
C PHE A 14 -2.25 13.84 0.79
N PHE A 15 -2.81 13.66 -0.40
CA PHE A 15 -3.23 14.75 -1.29
C PHE A 15 -4.34 15.61 -0.67
N GLN A 16 -5.32 14.99 -0.02
CA GLN A 16 -6.39 15.71 0.72
C GLN A 16 -5.84 16.53 1.90
N ASN A 17 -4.66 16.20 2.41
CA ASN A 17 -3.99 16.90 3.50
C ASN A 17 -2.85 17.82 3.04
N GLY A 18 -2.87 18.23 1.76
CA GLY A 18 -1.99 19.27 1.23
C GLY A 18 -0.62 18.80 0.76
N VAL A 19 -0.45 17.50 0.51
CA VAL A 19 0.71 16.96 -0.20
C VAL A 19 0.46 17.04 -1.70
N ASP A 20 1.33 17.70 -2.44
CA ASP A 20 1.20 17.86 -3.89
C ASP A 20 1.68 16.62 -4.65
N GLU A 21 2.71 15.96 -4.16
CA GLU A 21 3.36 14.83 -4.83
C GLU A 21 4.02 13.88 -3.83
N ILE A 22 3.98 12.58 -4.13
CA ILE A 22 4.75 11.56 -3.40
C ILE A 22 5.82 11.02 -4.34
N ILE A 23 7.08 11.06 -3.88
CA ILE A 23 8.24 10.61 -4.65
C ILE A 23 8.88 9.41 -3.94
N CYS A 24 9.09 8.32 -4.66
CA CYS A 24 9.90 7.21 -4.23
C CYS A 24 11.26 7.25 -4.94
N LEU A 25 12.32 7.56 -4.19
CA LEU A 25 13.68 7.58 -4.70
C LEU A 25 14.41 6.30 -4.34
N SER A 26 15.21 5.78 -5.25
CA SER A 26 16.06 4.62 -5.00
C SER A 26 17.32 4.66 -5.85
N VAL A 27 18.43 4.12 -5.30
CA VAL A 27 19.70 3.92 -6.03
C VAL A 27 19.53 2.73 -6.98
N ASN A 28 18.79 2.97 -8.06
CA ASN A 28 18.55 2.07 -9.16
C ASN A 28 18.41 2.87 -10.46
N ASP A 29 18.56 2.21 -11.59
CA ASP A 29 18.36 2.84 -12.90
C ASP A 29 16.84 3.00 -13.24
N ALA A 30 16.58 3.75 -14.32
CA ALA A 30 15.21 4.05 -14.75
C ALA A 30 14.43 2.81 -15.21
N PHE A 31 15.10 1.80 -15.75
CA PHE A 31 14.44 0.58 -16.21
C PHE A 31 13.94 -0.25 -15.03
N VAL A 32 14.80 -0.43 -14.00
CA VAL A 32 14.43 -1.11 -12.76
C VAL A 32 13.29 -0.38 -12.06
N MET A 33 13.38 0.96 -11.95
CA MET A 33 12.33 1.77 -11.31
C MET A 33 10.99 1.66 -12.04
N ASN A 34 10.99 1.65 -13.38
CA ASN A 34 9.78 1.48 -14.18
C ASN A 34 9.12 0.11 -13.98
N GLU A 35 9.92 -0.96 -14.02
CA GLU A 35 9.39 -2.31 -13.80
C GLU A 35 8.88 -2.49 -12.36
N TRP A 36 9.55 -1.88 -11.39
CA TRP A 36 9.07 -1.88 -10.01
C TRP A 36 7.75 -1.14 -9.86
N ALA A 37 7.60 0.03 -10.48
CA ALA A 37 6.34 0.78 -10.49
C ALA A 37 5.18 -0.03 -11.05
N LYS A 38 5.38 -0.68 -12.21
CA LYS A 38 4.37 -1.54 -12.84
C LYS A 38 4.00 -2.73 -11.97
N ASN A 39 5.01 -3.43 -11.44
CA ASN A 39 4.80 -4.61 -10.60
C ASN A 39 4.05 -4.31 -9.30
N GLN A 40 4.23 -3.09 -8.76
CA GLN A 40 3.56 -2.62 -7.54
C GLN A 40 2.30 -1.79 -7.81
N GLU A 41 1.90 -1.65 -9.07
CA GLU A 41 0.73 -0.84 -9.47
C GLU A 41 0.74 0.58 -8.86
N SER A 42 1.95 1.19 -8.77
CA SER A 42 2.17 2.47 -8.09
C SER A 42 1.75 3.65 -8.95
N GLN A 43 0.46 3.87 -9.12
CA GLN A 43 -0.08 4.91 -10.00
C GLN A 43 0.01 6.32 -9.40
N ASN A 44 0.03 6.43 -8.07
CA ASN A 44 -0.03 7.71 -7.37
C ASN A 44 1.35 8.19 -6.87
N ILE A 45 2.42 7.46 -7.17
CA ILE A 45 3.77 7.74 -6.71
C ILE A 45 4.69 7.90 -7.90
N ARG A 46 5.43 9.00 -7.94
CA ARG A 46 6.51 9.16 -8.92
C ARG A 46 7.76 8.43 -8.43
N LEU A 47 8.22 7.45 -9.20
CA LEU A 47 9.49 6.77 -8.93
C LEU A 47 10.63 7.54 -9.57
N LEU A 48 11.63 7.91 -8.76
CA LEU A 48 12.80 8.68 -9.17
C LEU A 48 14.06 7.83 -9.10
N PRO A 49 14.72 7.54 -10.25
CA PRO A 49 15.98 6.80 -10.27
C PRO A 49 17.14 7.70 -9.85
N ASP A 50 17.98 7.19 -8.94
CA ASP A 50 19.26 7.78 -8.57
C ASP A 50 20.37 6.74 -8.83
N GLY A 51 20.56 6.36 -10.11
CA GLY A 51 21.39 5.23 -10.53
C GLY A 51 22.83 5.28 -10.03
N ASN A 52 23.42 6.47 -9.96
CA ASN A 52 24.77 6.67 -9.44
C ASN A 52 24.81 6.92 -7.92
N GLY A 53 23.67 7.11 -7.27
CA GLY A 53 23.58 7.42 -5.85
C GLY A 53 24.03 8.84 -5.47
N GLU A 54 24.16 9.74 -6.44
CA GLU A 54 24.70 11.09 -6.21
C GLU A 54 23.81 11.95 -5.32
N PHE A 55 22.50 11.88 -5.54
CA PHE A 55 21.54 12.58 -4.68
C PHE A 55 21.49 11.97 -3.29
N THR A 56 21.43 10.64 -3.22
CA THR A 56 21.41 9.87 -1.97
C THR A 56 22.65 10.13 -1.13
N GLU A 57 23.84 10.23 -1.76
CA GLU A 57 25.09 10.57 -1.10
C GLU A 57 25.08 11.99 -0.51
N LYS A 58 24.66 12.98 -1.32
CA LYS A 58 24.55 14.38 -0.86
C LYS A 58 23.55 14.55 0.27
N LEU A 59 22.52 13.72 0.30
CA LEU A 59 21.52 13.70 1.37
C LEU A 59 22.03 12.99 2.65
N GLY A 60 23.20 12.32 2.59
CA GLY A 60 23.77 11.55 3.70
C GLY A 60 23.08 10.22 3.95
N MET A 61 22.35 9.71 2.95
CA MET A 61 21.56 8.48 3.07
C MET A 61 22.17 7.30 2.28
N LEU A 62 23.37 7.46 1.70
CA LEU A 62 24.03 6.39 0.96
C LEU A 62 24.69 5.42 1.92
N VAL A 63 24.41 4.12 1.74
CA VAL A 63 24.99 3.03 2.54
C VAL A 63 25.62 1.98 1.63
N ASP A 64 26.66 1.34 2.11
CA ASP A 64 27.30 0.22 1.43
C ASP A 64 26.68 -1.10 1.88
N LYS A 65 26.10 -1.83 0.94
CA LYS A 65 25.53 -3.17 1.12
C LYS A 65 26.25 -4.20 0.23
N SER A 66 27.53 -3.95 -0.08
CA SER A 66 28.32 -4.81 -0.97
C SER A 66 28.50 -6.22 -0.43
N GLU A 67 28.57 -6.39 0.89
CA GLU A 67 28.60 -7.71 1.53
C GLU A 67 27.37 -8.59 1.25
N LEU A 68 26.23 -7.95 0.92
CA LEU A 68 25.00 -8.63 0.50
C LEU A 68 24.86 -8.73 -1.02
N GLY A 69 25.87 -8.30 -1.77
CA GLY A 69 25.84 -8.28 -3.23
C GLY A 69 25.02 -7.13 -3.84
N PHE A 70 24.58 -6.15 -3.05
CA PHE A 70 23.74 -5.05 -3.53
C PHE A 70 24.54 -3.78 -3.89
N GLY A 71 25.80 -3.68 -3.49
CA GLY A 71 26.59 -2.47 -3.66
C GLY A 71 26.02 -1.31 -2.84
N LYS A 72 26.23 -0.09 -3.33
CA LYS A 72 25.71 1.11 -2.66
C LYS A 72 24.20 1.24 -2.85
N ARG A 73 23.48 1.56 -1.78
CA ARG A 73 22.02 1.71 -1.75
C ARG A 73 21.63 2.91 -0.89
N SER A 74 20.34 3.30 -0.97
CA SER A 74 19.78 4.29 -0.07
C SER A 74 19.42 3.65 1.27
N TRP A 75 19.75 4.33 2.37
CA TRP A 75 19.14 4.02 3.67
C TRP A 75 17.63 4.24 3.59
N ARG A 76 16.91 3.69 4.55
CA ARG A 76 15.44 3.79 4.59
C ARG A 76 15.01 5.02 5.39
N TYR A 77 14.20 5.86 4.77
CA TYR A 77 13.65 7.07 5.38
C TYR A 77 12.35 7.50 4.69
N SER A 78 11.64 8.42 5.33
CA SER A 78 10.64 9.27 4.69
C SER A 78 10.84 10.73 5.08
N MET A 79 10.57 11.66 4.18
CA MET A 79 10.75 13.10 4.39
C MET A 79 9.55 13.88 3.87
N LEU A 80 9.09 14.84 4.69
CA LEU A 80 8.19 15.89 4.25
C LEU A 80 9.01 17.09 3.82
N VAL A 81 8.87 17.49 2.56
CA VAL A 81 9.61 18.59 1.96
C VAL A 81 8.63 19.68 1.58
N LYS A 82 8.90 20.93 1.98
CA LYS A 82 8.09 22.10 1.66
C LYS A 82 8.97 23.17 1.04
N ASN A 83 8.64 23.57 -0.19
CA ASN A 83 9.41 24.58 -0.94
C ASN A 83 10.93 24.28 -0.99
N GLY A 84 11.31 23.02 -1.22
CA GLY A 84 12.70 22.58 -1.29
C GLY A 84 13.41 22.42 0.07
N VAL A 85 12.71 22.62 1.18
CA VAL A 85 13.26 22.47 2.54
C VAL A 85 12.65 21.26 3.22
N VAL A 86 13.48 20.42 3.83
CA VAL A 86 13.02 19.28 4.64
C VAL A 86 12.40 19.81 5.94
N GLU A 87 11.08 19.71 6.07
CA GLU A 87 10.34 20.09 7.27
C GLU A 87 10.40 19.00 8.35
N LYS A 88 10.29 17.75 7.92
CA LYS A 88 10.34 16.57 8.79
C LYS A 88 11.03 15.41 8.10
N ALA A 89 11.88 14.71 8.83
CA ALA A 89 12.47 13.45 8.40
C ALA A 89 12.20 12.36 9.44
N PHE A 90 11.84 11.19 8.97
CA PHE A 90 11.78 9.94 9.73
C PHE A 90 12.80 8.99 9.11
N ILE A 91 13.93 8.82 9.77
CA ILE A 91 15.05 8.01 9.31
C ILE A 91 15.09 6.77 10.19
N GLU A 92 15.13 5.59 9.57
CA GLU A 92 15.23 4.34 10.33
C GLU A 92 16.54 4.29 11.13
N PRO A 93 16.49 3.68 12.34
CA PRO A 93 17.69 3.60 13.18
C PRO A 93 18.81 2.82 12.50
N ASP A 94 20.06 3.26 12.71
CA ASP A 94 21.24 2.55 12.23
C ASP A 94 21.51 1.33 13.11
N GLN A 95 20.86 0.23 12.76
CA GLN A 95 20.98 -1.06 13.45
C GLN A 95 21.04 -2.21 12.45
N PRO A 96 21.57 -3.37 12.84
CA PRO A 96 21.65 -4.55 11.97
C PRO A 96 20.26 -4.99 11.46
N GLY A 97 20.24 -5.46 10.23
CA GLY A 97 19.00 -5.90 9.56
C GLY A 97 18.45 -4.84 8.61
N ASP A 98 17.15 -4.79 8.49
CA ASP A 98 16.39 -3.87 7.62
C ASP A 98 15.25 -3.24 8.43
N PRO A 99 15.57 -2.28 9.33
CA PRO A 99 14.59 -1.69 10.24
C PRO A 99 13.45 -1.01 9.49
N PHE A 100 12.25 -1.13 10.04
CA PHE A 100 11.02 -0.53 9.54
C PHE A 100 10.13 -0.14 10.73
N GLU A 101 10.50 0.97 11.39
CA GLU A 101 9.92 1.37 12.66
C GLU A 101 9.26 2.76 12.60
N VAL A 102 9.82 3.69 11.84
CA VAL A 102 9.43 5.11 11.91
C VAL A 102 9.12 5.75 10.55
N SER A 103 9.61 5.18 9.44
CA SER A 103 9.51 5.82 8.11
C SER A 103 8.28 5.40 7.30
N ASP A 104 7.37 4.68 7.91
CA ASP A 104 6.15 4.19 7.25
C ASP A 104 5.17 5.31 6.90
N ALA A 105 4.25 5.00 5.98
CA ALA A 105 3.29 5.95 5.48
C ALA A 105 2.27 6.41 6.54
N ASP A 106 1.86 5.52 7.43
CA ASP A 106 0.93 5.82 8.51
C ASP A 106 1.53 6.82 9.51
N THR A 107 2.81 6.66 9.84
CA THR A 107 3.57 7.58 10.69
C THR A 107 3.66 8.98 10.07
N MET A 108 4.01 9.06 8.77
CA MET A 108 4.08 10.35 8.06
C MET A 108 2.70 11.00 7.96
N LEU A 109 1.65 10.26 7.60
CA LEU A 109 0.29 10.80 7.50
C LEU A 109 -0.20 11.31 8.86
N LYS A 110 0.06 10.58 9.94
CA LYS A 110 -0.28 10.99 11.31
C LYS A 110 0.46 12.27 11.73
N TYR A 111 1.70 12.46 11.29
CA TYR A 111 2.46 13.68 11.52
C TYR A 111 1.81 14.87 10.81
N ILE A 112 1.43 14.71 9.53
CA ILE A 112 0.81 15.78 8.72
C ILE A 112 -0.58 16.15 9.31
N ASN A 113 -1.41 15.15 9.59
CA ASN A 113 -2.71 15.32 10.21
C ASN A 113 -3.07 14.09 11.06
N PRO A 114 -3.04 14.19 12.39
CA PRO A 114 -3.42 13.07 13.27
C PRO A 114 -4.88 12.58 13.10
N LYS A 115 -5.72 13.39 12.46
CA LYS A 115 -7.13 13.08 12.20
C LYS A 115 -7.40 12.77 10.72
N ALA A 116 -6.35 12.57 9.91
CA ALA A 116 -6.52 12.21 8.51
C ALA A 116 -7.35 10.93 8.36
N GLY A 117 -8.38 11.00 7.53
CA GLY A 117 -9.12 9.82 7.11
C GLY A 117 -8.20 8.88 6.30
N LYS A 118 -8.37 7.58 6.49
CA LYS A 118 -7.69 6.56 5.69
C LYS A 118 -8.73 5.89 4.80
N PRO A 119 -8.36 5.47 3.58
CA PRO A 119 -9.25 4.67 2.76
C PRO A 119 -9.55 3.35 3.48
N ASP A 120 -10.79 2.90 3.35
CA ASP A 120 -11.17 1.58 3.85
C ASP A 120 -10.42 0.48 3.11
N GLN A 121 -9.91 -0.49 3.85
CA GLN A 121 -9.29 -1.69 3.30
C GLN A 121 -10.37 -2.74 3.08
N VAL A 122 -10.79 -2.92 1.82
CA VAL A 122 -11.86 -3.86 1.47
C VAL A 122 -11.31 -5.00 0.62
N ALA A 123 -11.54 -6.23 1.05
CA ALA A 123 -11.27 -7.43 0.28
C ALA A 123 -12.55 -8.24 0.06
N ILE A 124 -12.74 -8.72 -1.17
CA ILE A 124 -13.87 -9.59 -1.53
C ILE A 124 -13.37 -10.88 -2.17
N PHE A 125 -13.66 -12.01 -1.55
CA PHE A 125 -13.45 -13.33 -2.13
C PHE A 125 -14.59 -13.68 -3.08
N THR A 126 -14.25 -14.04 -4.31
CA THR A 126 -15.22 -14.29 -5.37
C THR A 126 -14.96 -15.62 -6.09
N ARG A 127 -15.78 -15.94 -7.06
CA ARG A 127 -15.52 -16.94 -8.09
C ARG A 127 -16.10 -16.49 -9.43
N GLU A 128 -15.58 -17.03 -10.49
CA GLU A 128 -16.11 -16.81 -11.83
C GLU A 128 -17.58 -17.23 -11.94
N GLY A 129 -18.38 -16.45 -12.68
CA GLY A 129 -19.79 -16.70 -12.92
C GLY A 129 -20.73 -16.59 -11.70
N CYS A 130 -20.28 -15.96 -10.62
CA CYS A 130 -21.08 -15.77 -9.40
C CYS A 130 -21.92 -14.48 -9.48
N SER A 131 -23.22 -14.60 -9.63
CA SER A 131 -24.14 -13.46 -9.68
C SER A 131 -24.21 -12.67 -8.35
N PHE A 132 -24.10 -13.34 -7.21
CA PHE A 132 -24.04 -12.68 -5.89
C PHE A 132 -22.75 -11.90 -5.70
N CYS A 133 -21.63 -12.40 -6.24
CA CYS A 133 -20.36 -11.68 -6.23
C CYS A 133 -20.44 -10.41 -7.08
N ALA A 134 -21.06 -10.48 -8.27
CA ALA A 134 -21.26 -9.31 -9.12
C ALA A 134 -22.10 -8.22 -8.41
N LYS A 135 -23.20 -8.62 -7.77
CA LYS A 135 -24.04 -7.70 -6.99
C LYS A 135 -23.30 -7.08 -5.81
N ALA A 136 -22.50 -7.86 -5.10
CA ALA A 136 -21.71 -7.34 -3.97
C ALA A 136 -20.65 -6.32 -4.44
N LYS A 137 -19.97 -6.58 -5.56
CA LYS A 137 -19.02 -5.63 -6.17
C LYS A 137 -19.71 -4.33 -6.58
N GLU A 138 -20.88 -4.42 -7.21
CA GLU A 138 -21.69 -3.26 -7.56
C GLU A 138 -22.10 -2.43 -6.33
N ALA A 139 -22.48 -3.09 -5.24
CA ALA A 139 -22.84 -2.41 -3.99
C ALA A 139 -21.63 -1.68 -3.36
N LEU A 140 -20.45 -2.29 -3.33
CA LEU A 140 -19.21 -1.65 -2.86
C LEU A 140 -18.88 -0.42 -3.70
N THR A 141 -18.92 -0.53 -5.04
CA THR A 141 -18.68 0.59 -5.96
C THR A 141 -19.68 1.73 -5.74
N LYS A 142 -20.98 1.44 -5.58
CA LYS A 142 -22.01 2.44 -5.30
C LYS A 142 -21.80 3.15 -3.95
N ALA A 143 -21.25 2.44 -2.98
CA ALA A 143 -20.90 3.00 -1.68
C ALA A 143 -19.58 3.82 -1.70
N GLY A 144 -18.89 3.89 -2.84
CA GLY A 144 -17.60 4.57 -2.95
C GLY A 144 -16.45 3.83 -2.27
N LEU A 145 -16.59 2.53 -2.03
CA LEU A 145 -15.58 1.68 -1.42
C LEU A 145 -14.77 0.97 -2.51
N ASP A 146 -13.52 1.34 -2.64
CA ASP A 146 -12.56 0.59 -3.45
C ASP A 146 -12.25 -0.76 -2.80
N TYR A 147 -12.09 -1.81 -3.59
CA TYR A 147 -11.86 -3.14 -3.07
C TYR A 147 -10.86 -3.94 -3.89
N VAL A 148 -10.18 -4.87 -3.23
CA VAL A 148 -9.37 -5.89 -3.88
C VAL A 148 -10.20 -7.15 -4.05
N GLU A 149 -10.37 -7.60 -5.31
CA GLU A 149 -11.01 -8.86 -5.62
C GLU A 149 -10.01 -10.01 -5.53
N VAL A 150 -10.35 -11.06 -4.77
CA VAL A 150 -9.58 -12.30 -4.67
C VAL A 150 -10.39 -13.41 -5.34
N PRO A 151 -10.17 -13.67 -6.65
CA PRO A 151 -10.89 -14.72 -7.36
C PRO A 151 -10.37 -16.09 -6.94
N LEU A 152 -11.27 -16.98 -6.55
CA LEU A 152 -10.94 -18.33 -6.08
C LEU A 152 -11.30 -19.37 -7.15
N SER A 153 -10.38 -20.30 -7.39
CA SER A 153 -10.63 -21.44 -8.27
C SER A 153 -11.67 -22.40 -7.67
N HIS A 154 -12.28 -23.18 -8.51
CA HIS A 154 -13.26 -24.18 -8.08
C HIS A 154 -12.65 -25.22 -7.10
N GLN A 155 -11.35 -25.53 -7.28
CA GLN A 155 -10.65 -26.53 -6.45
C GLN A 155 -10.27 -26.03 -5.05
N THR A 156 -9.96 -24.74 -4.93
CA THR A 156 -9.40 -24.19 -3.68
C THR A 156 -10.45 -23.43 -2.84
N ARG A 157 -11.57 -23.05 -3.45
CA ARG A 157 -12.57 -22.15 -2.85
C ARG A 157 -13.06 -22.62 -1.47
N SER A 158 -13.58 -23.84 -1.38
CA SER A 158 -14.18 -24.31 -0.12
C SER A 158 -13.17 -24.41 1.01
N ARG A 159 -11.91 -24.80 0.70
CA ARG A 159 -10.85 -24.89 1.70
C ARG A 159 -10.41 -23.53 2.20
N ILE A 160 -10.23 -22.54 1.29
CA ILE A 160 -9.82 -21.19 1.67
C ILE A 160 -10.94 -20.51 2.47
N ILE A 161 -12.16 -20.51 1.94
CA ILE A 161 -13.29 -19.86 2.61
C ILE A 161 -13.57 -20.53 3.96
N GLY A 162 -13.62 -21.86 4.02
CA GLY A 162 -13.80 -22.59 5.27
C GLY A 162 -12.73 -22.29 6.33
N ALA A 163 -11.46 -22.18 5.91
CA ALA A 163 -10.37 -21.88 6.83
C ALA A 163 -10.39 -20.43 7.35
N VAL A 164 -10.83 -19.47 6.50
CA VAL A 164 -10.79 -18.03 6.83
C VAL A 164 -12.06 -17.57 7.53
N THR A 165 -13.23 -18.10 7.14
CA THR A 165 -14.54 -17.60 7.59
C THR A 165 -15.41 -18.63 8.29
N GLY A 166 -15.10 -19.91 8.15
CA GLY A 166 -16.00 -21.01 8.55
C GLY A 166 -17.14 -21.28 7.56
N GLU A 167 -17.31 -20.43 6.53
CA GLU A 167 -18.34 -20.52 5.51
C GLU A 167 -17.90 -21.40 4.33
N GLN A 168 -18.83 -21.69 3.40
CA GLN A 168 -18.53 -22.49 2.20
C GLN A 168 -18.89 -21.78 0.90
N THR A 169 -19.46 -20.60 0.98
CA THR A 169 -19.98 -19.85 -0.15
C THR A 169 -19.18 -18.59 -0.43
N VAL A 170 -19.34 -18.00 -1.62
CA VAL A 170 -18.84 -16.67 -2.00
C VAL A 170 -20.03 -15.83 -2.50
N PRO A 171 -19.99 -14.50 -2.38
CA PRO A 171 -18.86 -13.70 -1.91
C PRO A 171 -18.62 -13.80 -0.41
N GLN A 172 -17.38 -13.49 0.02
CA GLN A 172 -17.07 -13.21 1.43
C GLN A 172 -16.29 -11.91 1.48
N ILE A 173 -16.70 -10.99 2.34
CA ILE A 173 -16.24 -9.62 2.37
C ILE A 173 -15.57 -9.31 3.71
N PHE A 174 -14.44 -8.62 3.64
CA PHE A 174 -13.72 -8.08 4.79
C PHE A 174 -13.55 -6.58 4.62
N ILE A 175 -13.78 -5.81 5.66
CA ILE A 175 -13.59 -4.36 5.70
C ILE A 175 -12.77 -4.02 6.94
N ASN A 176 -11.60 -3.37 6.74
CA ASN A 176 -10.69 -2.95 7.81
C ASN A 176 -10.32 -4.09 8.78
N GLY A 177 -10.05 -5.27 8.24
CA GLY A 177 -9.71 -6.46 9.01
C GLY A 177 -10.90 -7.18 9.68
N ASN A 178 -12.12 -6.65 9.55
CA ASN A 178 -13.31 -7.27 10.10
C ASN A 178 -14.03 -8.11 9.04
N TYR A 179 -14.40 -9.32 9.41
CA TYR A 179 -15.22 -10.16 8.57
C TYR A 179 -16.69 -9.65 8.59
N ILE A 180 -17.21 -9.29 7.43
CA ILE A 180 -18.58 -8.78 7.26
C ILE A 180 -19.54 -9.94 6.95
N GLY A 181 -19.13 -10.87 6.09
CA GLY A 181 -19.94 -11.98 5.63
C GLY A 181 -20.20 -12.00 4.13
N GLY A 182 -21.30 -12.60 3.71
CA GLY A 182 -21.74 -12.69 2.32
C GLY A 182 -22.45 -11.42 1.82
N SER A 183 -23.07 -11.50 0.64
CA SER A 183 -23.74 -10.36 0.00
C SER A 183 -24.86 -9.74 0.84
N GLU A 184 -25.66 -10.53 1.53
CA GLU A 184 -26.74 -10.02 2.38
C GLU A 184 -26.20 -9.25 3.59
N ALA A 185 -25.18 -9.77 4.25
CA ALA A 185 -24.50 -9.09 5.36
C ALA A 185 -23.86 -7.78 4.91
N LEU A 186 -23.27 -7.73 3.70
CA LEU A 186 -22.75 -6.50 3.12
C LEU A 186 -23.85 -5.45 2.94
N TYR A 187 -25.01 -5.81 2.39
CA TYR A 187 -26.12 -4.86 2.23
C TYR A 187 -26.57 -4.27 3.57
N ASN A 188 -26.68 -5.10 4.58
CA ASN A 188 -27.02 -4.64 5.93
C ASN A 188 -25.96 -3.70 6.50
N TYR A 189 -24.68 -4.01 6.28
CA TYR A 189 -23.55 -3.17 6.72
C TYR A 189 -23.55 -1.80 6.04
N LEU A 190 -23.83 -1.73 4.73
CA LEU A 190 -23.85 -0.49 3.95
C LEU A 190 -25.12 0.36 4.19
N SER A 191 -26.14 -0.20 4.81
CA SER A 191 -27.41 0.50 5.09
C SER A 191 -27.45 1.17 6.47
N ASN A 192 -26.47 0.89 7.32
CA ASN A 192 -26.31 1.47 8.65
C ASN A 192 -25.33 2.63 8.66
#